data_e5e1e7bc574d42fd1a797c807cd9cfb7
#
_entry.id   e5e1e7bc574d42fd1a797c807cd9cfb7
#
_cell.length_a   1.000
_cell.length_b   1.000
_cell.length_c   1.000
_cell.angle_alpha   90.00
_cell.angle_beta   90.00
_cell.angle_gamma   90.00
#
_symmetry.space_group_name_H-M   'P 1'
#
loop_
_entity.id
_entity.type
_entity.pdbx_description
1 polymer ?
#
loop_
_entity_poly.entity_id
_entity_poly.type
_entity_poly.pdbx_seq_one_letter_code
_entity_poly.pdbx_strand_id
1 'polypeptide(L)'
;MSCARVWVCWYFYGQMSVPFLDLAQVNATFEPVLSSVLTQVARGNQLIRGSEVEAFEREYAHHVGTSLAVGVGNGFDALHLIFQAYLSLGRLRPGDEVLVPACTHMATILAVKQSGLRPVPVEPDIDSFLMDPSHAETQLTSKTKAIVFVHLYGQKAIDQRVLDLARKHNLLLIEDNAQAAGCGKPGERTGSLGDAAAHSFYPTKNLGALGDGGAVTTRDPELAQLVRALGNYGSVERDQFQWPGFNSRLDELQAAVLRVKLKRLDLDNERRQTLAARYLAEIKNPQVILPTVVRDHVWHLFVIRHEKRERFREALAAQGISTMVHYPVPPHRQLALADWSTSSLPITEEIHRTVISLPLNTALTDHQQEKIIRAVNQVQE
;
A
#
# COMPACT_ATOMS: atom_id res chain seq x y z
N MET A 1 9.97 30.84 -7.08
CA MET A 1 10.29 30.47 -5.71
C MET A 1 10.88 29.07 -5.70
N SER A 2 12.03 28.94 -5.10
CA SER A 2 13.12 28.00 -5.29
C SER A 2 12.75 26.48 -5.23
N CYS A 3 13.09 25.79 -6.31
CA CYS A 3 13.00 24.33 -6.51
C CYS A 3 14.13 23.55 -5.78
N ALA A 4 14.78 24.15 -4.78
CA ALA A 4 16.07 23.66 -4.24
C ALA A 4 15.95 22.74 -2.99
N ARG A 5 14.76 22.39 -2.50
CA ARG A 5 14.63 21.61 -1.25
C ARG A 5 14.28 20.14 -1.40
N VAL A 6 14.08 19.61 -2.61
CA VAL A 6 13.65 18.20 -2.81
C VAL A 6 14.83 17.21 -2.89
N TRP A 7 16.07 17.70 -3.13
CA TRP A 7 17.24 16.83 -3.37
C TRP A 7 18.13 16.53 -2.15
N VAL A 8 17.82 17.09 -0.97
CA VAL A 8 18.68 16.94 0.22
C VAL A 8 18.50 15.61 0.94
N CYS A 9 17.41 14.87 0.67
CA CYS A 9 17.13 13.62 1.40
C CYS A 9 18.01 12.42 0.99
N TRP A 10 18.71 12.46 -0.15
CA TRP A 10 19.52 11.32 -0.65
C TRP A 10 20.98 11.34 -0.18
N TYR A 11 21.50 12.48 0.26
CA TYR A 11 22.93 12.61 0.63
C TYR A 11 23.28 12.10 2.03
N PHE A 12 22.29 11.88 2.92
CA PHE A 12 22.54 11.40 4.29
C PHE A 12 22.53 9.87 4.44
N TYR A 13 22.20 9.10 3.42
CA TYR A 13 22.13 7.63 3.49
C TYR A 13 23.49 6.95 3.72
N GLY A 14 24.61 7.59 3.42
CA GLY A 14 25.96 7.03 3.55
C GLY A 14 26.56 6.99 4.97
N GLN A 15 25.93 7.61 5.97
CA GLN A 15 26.48 7.70 7.33
C GLN A 15 25.62 7.05 8.44
N MET A 16 24.43 6.56 8.11
CA MET A 16 23.54 5.93 9.11
C MET A 16 23.98 4.49 9.39
N SER A 17 24.27 4.17 10.67
CA SER A 17 24.63 2.81 11.06
C SER A 17 23.44 1.85 11.04
N VAL A 18 22.20 2.38 11.07
CA VAL A 18 20.95 1.65 10.88
C VAL A 18 20.12 2.38 9.84
N PRO A 19 20.15 1.93 8.57
CA PRO A 19 19.31 2.50 7.51
C PRO A 19 17.84 2.17 7.78
N PHE A 20 16.93 3.01 7.27
CA PHE A 20 15.49 2.73 7.36
C PHE A 20 15.12 1.43 6.63
N LEU A 21 15.68 1.23 5.45
CA LEU A 21 15.52 0.03 4.62
C LEU A 21 16.78 -0.15 3.77
N ASP A 22 17.32 -1.37 3.76
CA ASP A 22 18.41 -1.77 2.87
C ASP A 22 17.90 -2.77 1.84
N LEU A 23 17.46 -2.27 0.68
CA LEU A 23 16.94 -3.11 -0.40
C LEU A 23 17.99 -4.05 -0.99
N ALA A 24 19.27 -3.63 -1.00
CA ALA A 24 20.34 -4.49 -1.50
C ALA A 24 20.49 -5.73 -0.62
N GLN A 25 20.50 -5.56 0.70
CA GLN A 25 20.55 -6.67 1.64
C GLN A 25 19.30 -7.55 1.58
N VAL A 26 18.10 -6.94 1.49
CA VAL A 26 16.85 -7.70 1.33
C VAL A 26 16.92 -8.56 0.07
N ASN A 27 17.31 -8.00 -1.08
CA ASN A 27 17.39 -8.72 -2.34
C ASN A 27 18.49 -9.80 -2.35
N ALA A 28 19.63 -9.55 -1.70
CA ALA A 28 20.72 -10.51 -1.58
C ALA A 28 20.29 -11.83 -0.92
N THR A 29 19.25 -11.81 -0.06
CA THR A 29 18.72 -13.03 0.56
C THR A 29 18.01 -13.97 -0.42
N PHE A 30 17.74 -13.54 -1.64
CA PHE A 30 17.11 -14.34 -2.70
C PHE A 30 18.11 -14.86 -3.75
N GLU A 31 19.40 -14.52 -3.61
CA GLU A 31 20.44 -15.04 -4.51
C GLU A 31 20.79 -16.51 -4.21
N PRO A 32 21.20 -17.29 -5.20
CA PRO A 32 21.42 -16.93 -6.61
C PRO A 32 20.15 -17.04 -7.48
N VAL A 33 19.01 -17.38 -6.91
CA VAL A 33 17.76 -17.66 -7.67
C VAL A 33 17.28 -16.40 -8.40
N LEU A 34 17.39 -15.23 -7.76
CA LEU A 34 16.96 -13.96 -8.32
C LEU A 34 17.73 -13.63 -9.63
N SER A 35 19.05 -13.70 -9.59
CA SER A 35 19.89 -13.47 -10.79
C SER A 35 19.64 -14.51 -11.88
N SER A 36 19.37 -15.77 -11.51
CA SER A 36 19.08 -16.84 -12.45
C SER A 36 17.79 -16.58 -13.24
N VAL A 37 16.68 -16.26 -12.56
CA VAL A 37 15.39 -16.02 -13.23
C VAL A 37 15.44 -14.77 -14.13
N LEU A 38 16.12 -13.69 -13.69
CA LEU A 38 16.32 -12.50 -14.50
C LEU A 38 17.07 -12.81 -15.79
N THR A 39 18.16 -13.60 -15.70
CA THR A 39 18.95 -14.03 -16.84
C THR A 39 18.12 -14.89 -17.80
N GLN A 40 17.29 -15.78 -17.28
CA GLN A 40 16.41 -16.64 -18.07
C GLN A 40 15.39 -15.81 -18.87
N VAL A 41 14.69 -14.88 -18.23
CA VAL A 41 13.71 -14.01 -18.90
C VAL A 41 14.39 -13.12 -19.94
N ALA A 42 15.55 -12.53 -19.62
CA ALA A 42 16.29 -11.65 -20.53
C ALA A 42 16.77 -12.38 -21.82
N ARG A 43 16.95 -13.70 -21.76
CA ARG A 43 17.30 -14.53 -22.93
C ARG A 43 16.07 -15.01 -23.71
N GLY A 44 14.87 -14.79 -23.20
CA GLY A 44 13.61 -15.15 -23.86
C GLY A 44 13.23 -14.14 -24.96
N ASN A 45 12.22 -14.52 -25.75
CA ASN A 45 11.72 -13.69 -26.84
C ASN A 45 10.46 -12.88 -26.47
N GLN A 46 9.86 -13.14 -25.29
CA GLN A 46 8.64 -12.49 -24.83
C GLN A 46 8.90 -11.81 -23.50
N LEU A 47 8.84 -10.48 -23.49
CA LEU A 47 9.15 -9.67 -22.32
C LEU A 47 7.92 -8.97 -21.73
N ILE A 48 6.78 -9.07 -22.41
CA ILE A 48 5.49 -8.49 -22.01
C ILE A 48 4.38 -9.52 -22.24
N ARG A 49 3.52 -9.72 -21.23
CA ARG A 49 2.35 -10.61 -21.29
C ARG A 49 2.68 -12.05 -21.71
N GLY A 50 3.71 -12.62 -21.13
CA GLY A 50 4.16 -13.98 -21.39
C GLY A 50 3.89 -14.91 -20.21
N SER A 51 4.66 -16.00 -20.17
CA SER A 51 4.45 -17.11 -19.24
C SER A 51 4.73 -16.78 -17.78
N GLU A 52 5.67 -15.85 -17.51
CA GLU A 52 5.96 -15.44 -16.11
C GLU A 52 4.81 -14.63 -15.53
N VAL A 53 4.23 -13.70 -16.32
CA VAL A 53 3.05 -12.94 -15.91
C VAL A 53 1.87 -13.86 -15.68
N GLU A 54 1.57 -14.77 -16.61
CA GLU A 54 0.47 -15.73 -16.47
C GLU A 54 0.64 -16.63 -15.25
N ALA A 55 1.85 -17.10 -14.99
CA ALA A 55 2.13 -17.93 -13.82
C ALA A 55 2.01 -17.12 -12.53
N PHE A 56 2.55 -15.90 -12.50
CA PHE A 56 2.43 -15.02 -11.34
C PHE A 56 0.96 -14.70 -11.03
N GLU A 57 0.15 -14.36 -12.02
CA GLU A 57 -1.27 -14.06 -11.83
C GLU A 57 -2.01 -15.24 -11.19
N ARG A 58 -1.77 -16.48 -11.66
CA ARG A 58 -2.38 -17.70 -11.07
C ARG A 58 -1.88 -17.94 -9.63
N GLU A 59 -0.57 -17.85 -9.41
CA GLU A 59 0.05 -18.08 -8.11
C GLU A 59 -0.40 -17.02 -7.09
N TYR A 60 -0.49 -15.76 -7.53
CA TYR A 60 -0.90 -14.65 -6.67
C TYR A 60 -2.40 -14.67 -6.34
N ALA A 61 -3.27 -14.97 -7.32
CA ALA A 61 -4.71 -15.18 -7.09
C ALA A 61 -4.94 -16.30 -6.05
N HIS A 62 -4.23 -17.42 -6.20
CA HIS A 62 -4.29 -18.52 -5.24
C HIS A 62 -3.81 -18.10 -3.85
N HIS A 63 -2.67 -17.41 -3.76
CA HIS A 63 -2.11 -16.93 -2.49
C HIS A 63 -3.06 -15.98 -1.76
N VAL A 64 -3.69 -15.06 -2.47
CA VAL A 64 -4.65 -14.08 -1.91
C VAL A 64 -5.97 -14.75 -1.54
N GLY A 65 -6.40 -15.78 -2.28
CA GLY A 65 -7.68 -16.45 -2.09
C GLY A 65 -8.80 -15.87 -2.96
N THR A 66 -8.45 -15.37 -4.16
CA THR A 66 -9.39 -14.95 -5.21
C THR A 66 -9.33 -15.91 -6.39
N SER A 67 -10.30 -15.79 -7.31
CA SER A 67 -10.29 -16.58 -8.55
C SER A 67 -9.34 -16.00 -9.60
N LEU A 68 -9.13 -14.70 -9.59
CA LEU A 68 -8.46 -13.99 -10.68
C LEU A 68 -7.50 -12.92 -10.14
N ALA A 69 -6.36 -12.78 -10.81
CA ALA A 69 -5.45 -11.66 -10.69
C ALA A 69 -5.07 -11.16 -12.09
N VAL A 70 -4.87 -9.87 -12.23
CA VAL A 70 -4.43 -9.20 -13.47
C VAL A 70 -3.22 -8.33 -13.14
N GLY A 71 -2.06 -8.65 -13.72
CA GLY A 71 -0.84 -7.86 -13.58
C GLY A 71 -0.92 -6.53 -14.32
N VAL A 72 -0.57 -5.45 -13.63
CA VAL A 72 -0.59 -4.06 -14.14
C VAL A 72 0.71 -3.33 -13.80
N GLY A 73 0.90 -2.13 -14.32
CA GLY A 73 2.15 -1.38 -14.19
C GLY A 73 2.54 -0.99 -12.76
N ASN A 74 1.56 -0.66 -11.92
CA ASN A 74 1.79 -0.25 -10.54
C ASN A 74 0.48 -0.22 -9.74
N GLY A 75 0.56 0.08 -8.43
CA GLY A 75 -0.61 0.09 -7.54
C GLY A 75 -1.58 1.24 -7.79
N PHE A 76 -1.12 2.39 -8.27
CA PHE A 76 -1.99 3.49 -8.67
C PHE A 76 -2.83 3.10 -9.88
N ASP A 77 -2.20 2.55 -10.91
CA ASP A 77 -2.88 2.05 -12.09
C ASP A 77 -3.88 0.95 -11.75
N ALA A 78 -3.55 0.08 -10.78
CA ALA A 78 -4.47 -0.95 -10.31
C ALA A 78 -5.79 -0.35 -9.81
N LEU A 79 -5.73 0.66 -8.92
CA LEU A 79 -6.92 1.38 -8.44
C LEU A 79 -7.65 2.10 -9.57
N HIS A 80 -6.91 2.82 -10.41
CA HIS A 80 -7.48 3.58 -11.53
C HIS A 80 -8.21 2.66 -12.51
N LEU A 81 -7.60 1.53 -12.87
CA LEU A 81 -8.20 0.55 -13.78
C LEU A 81 -9.45 -0.12 -13.18
N ILE A 82 -9.49 -0.39 -11.86
CA ILE A 82 -10.70 -0.85 -11.19
C ILE A 82 -11.85 0.15 -11.40
N PHE A 83 -11.61 1.43 -11.15
CA PHE A 83 -12.63 2.46 -11.32
C PHE A 83 -13.05 2.63 -12.79
N GLN A 84 -12.10 2.65 -13.72
CA GLN A 84 -12.41 2.74 -15.15
C GLN A 84 -13.21 1.53 -15.64
N ALA A 85 -12.91 0.33 -15.13
CA ALA A 85 -13.68 -0.88 -15.44
C ALA A 85 -15.11 -0.78 -14.89
N TYR A 86 -15.31 -0.36 -13.64
CA TYR A 86 -16.66 -0.16 -13.10
C TYR A 86 -17.47 0.93 -13.81
N LEU A 87 -16.82 2.01 -14.26
CA LEU A 87 -17.45 3.04 -15.10
C LEU A 87 -17.88 2.44 -16.46
N SER A 88 -17.00 1.66 -17.09
CA SER A 88 -17.29 1.01 -18.38
C SER A 88 -18.39 -0.05 -18.29
N LEU A 89 -18.50 -0.74 -17.14
CA LEU A 89 -19.58 -1.69 -16.83
C LEU A 89 -20.91 -1.00 -16.43
N GLY A 90 -20.91 0.33 -16.28
CA GLY A 90 -22.09 1.08 -15.83
C GLY A 90 -22.43 0.86 -14.35
N ARG A 91 -21.53 0.24 -13.56
CA ARG A 91 -21.68 0.05 -12.11
C ARG A 91 -21.38 1.32 -11.32
N LEU A 92 -20.55 2.21 -11.88
CA LEU A 92 -20.30 3.59 -11.44
C LEU A 92 -20.61 4.56 -12.58
N ARG A 93 -20.84 5.82 -12.24
CA ARG A 93 -21.05 6.92 -13.19
C ARG A 93 -20.12 8.08 -12.86
N PRO A 94 -19.69 8.88 -13.84
CA PRO A 94 -18.94 10.10 -13.56
C PRO A 94 -19.66 11.00 -12.53
N GLY A 95 -18.89 11.44 -11.52
CA GLY A 95 -19.40 12.25 -10.43
C GLY A 95 -20.01 11.47 -9.25
N ASP A 96 -20.10 10.14 -9.31
CA ASP A 96 -20.45 9.31 -8.15
C ASP A 96 -19.41 9.52 -7.03
N GLU A 97 -19.88 9.47 -5.78
CA GLU A 97 -19.04 9.66 -4.61
C GLU A 97 -18.44 8.33 -4.14
N VAL A 98 -17.16 8.39 -3.79
CA VAL A 98 -16.40 7.27 -3.25
C VAL A 98 -15.85 7.68 -1.89
N LEU A 99 -16.25 7.00 -0.81
CA LEU A 99 -15.64 7.20 0.50
C LEU A 99 -14.21 6.71 0.48
N VAL A 100 -13.28 7.53 0.95
CA VAL A 100 -11.84 7.21 1.03
C VAL A 100 -11.28 7.60 2.39
N PRO A 101 -10.31 6.86 2.97
CA PRO A 101 -9.65 7.31 4.20
C PRO A 101 -8.97 8.66 3.97
N ALA A 102 -9.15 9.59 4.91
CA ALA A 102 -8.45 10.87 4.90
C ALA A 102 -6.95 10.70 5.22
N CYS A 103 -6.61 9.66 6.00
CA CYS A 103 -5.24 9.25 6.29
C CYS A 103 -4.85 8.09 5.37
N THR A 104 -4.28 8.39 4.23
CA THR A 104 -3.78 7.42 3.24
C THR A 104 -2.68 8.02 2.37
N HIS A 105 -2.06 7.20 1.53
CA HIS A 105 -1.20 7.70 0.46
C HIS A 105 -2.03 8.42 -0.62
N MET A 106 -1.48 9.48 -1.19
CA MET A 106 -2.16 10.29 -2.22
C MET A 106 -2.68 9.47 -3.40
N ALA A 107 -2.01 8.36 -3.75
CA ALA A 107 -2.40 7.49 -4.85
C ALA A 107 -3.85 7.00 -4.75
N THR A 108 -4.32 6.64 -3.55
CA THR A 108 -5.70 6.19 -3.31
C THR A 108 -6.70 7.26 -3.75
N ILE A 109 -6.49 8.50 -3.32
CA ILE A 109 -7.42 9.61 -3.57
C ILE A 109 -7.33 10.06 -5.03
N LEU A 110 -6.11 10.15 -5.55
CA LEU A 110 -5.88 10.58 -6.95
C LEU A 110 -6.45 9.57 -7.94
N ALA A 111 -6.41 8.26 -7.66
CA ALA A 111 -7.00 7.24 -8.53
C ALA A 111 -8.52 7.44 -8.68
N VAL A 112 -9.22 7.73 -7.58
CA VAL A 112 -10.65 8.08 -7.61
C VAL A 112 -10.88 9.35 -8.42
N LYS A 113 -10.14 10.44 -8.09
CA LYS A 113 -10.32 11.76 -8.71
C LYS A 113 -10.03 11.74 -10.21
N GLN A 114 -8.92 11.08 -10.63
CA GLN A 114 -8.56 10.97 -12.04
C GLN A 114 -9.49 10.06 -12.85
N SER A 115 -10.27 9.20 -12.16
CA SER A 115 -11.32 8.42 -12.81
C SER A 115 -12.61 9.21 -13.06
N GLY A 116 -12.67 10.52 -12.73
CA GLY A 116 -13.86 11.33 -12.87
C GLY A 116 -14.90 11.09 -11.77
N LEU A 117 -14.52 10.40 -10.70
CA LEU A 117 -15.32 10.17 -9.49
C LEU A 117 -14.99 11.24 -8.43
N ARG A 118 -15.86 11.38 -7.44
CA ARG A 118 -15.68 12.33 -6.35
C ARG A 118 -15.21 11.62 -5.08
N PRO A 119 -13.95 11.75 -4.68
CA PRO A 119 -13.50 11.21 -3.40
C PRO A 119 -14.09 12.04 -2.25
N VAL A 120 -14.61 11.35 -1.23
CA VAL A 120 -15.17 11.93 0.00
C VAL A 120 -14.32 11.47 1.17
N PRO A 121 -13.62 12.37 1.88
CA PRO A 121 -12.70 11.98 2.95
C PRO A 121 -13.43 11.51 4.19
N VAL A 122 -12.95 10.42 4.76
CA VAL A 122 -13.43 9.86 6.02
C VAL A 122 -12.29 9.86 7.03
N GLU A 123 -12.52 10.48 8.21
CA GLU A 123 -11.53 10.46 9.30
C GLU A 123 -11.19 9.03 9.72
N PRO A 124 -9.94 8.78 10.10
CA PRO A 124 -9.57 7.53 10.73
C PRO A 124 -9.87 7.54 12.23
N ASP A 125 -9.84 6.35 12.82
CA ASP A 125 -9.61 6.18 14.25
C ASP A 125 -8.15 6.52 14.58
N ILE A 126 -7.91 7.29 15.64
CA ILE A 126 -6.59 7.83 15.97
C ILE A 126 -5.58 6.78 16.43
N ASP A 127 -6.04 5.67 16.94
CA ASP A 127 -5.19 4.62 17.52
C ASP A 127 -4.83 3.54 16.50
N SER A 128 -5.78 3.17 15.64
CA SER A 128 -5.59 2.17 14.60
C SER A 128 -5.17 2.74 13.25
N PHE A 129 -5.36 4.04 13.01
CA PHE A 129 -5.17 4.74 11.74
C PHE A 129 -6.10 4.28 10.60
N LEU A 130 -7.03 3.38 10.89
CA LEU A 130 -7.97 2.84 9.93
C LEU A 130 -9.22 3.73 9.82
N MET A 131 -9.90 3.69 8.66
CA MET A 131 -11.16 4.41 8.44
C MET A 131 -12.15 4.15 9.60
N ASP A 132 -12.70 5.21 10.19
CA ASP A 132 -13.76 5.08 11.20
C ASP A 132 -15.11 4.82 10.52
N PRO A 133 -15.74 3.65 10.74
CA PRO A 133 -17.05 3.33 10.17
C PRO A 133 -18.15 4.29 10.61
N SER A 134 -18.06 4.83 11.83
CA SER A 134 -19.06 5.77 12.35
C SER A 134 -18.98 7.11 11.61
N HIS A 135 -17.76 7.60 11.36
CA HIS A 135 -17.59 8.79 10.53
C HIS A 135 -17.97 8.51 9.07
N ALA A 136 -17.65 7.32 8.54
CA ALA A 136 -18.06 6.93 7.18
C ALA A 136 -19.58 7.01 7.00
N GLU A 137 -20.37 6.53 7.98
CA GLU A 137 -21.84 6.60 7.94
C GLU A 137 -22.35 8.04 7.86
N THR A 138 -21.70 9.01 8.53
CA THR A 138 -22.06 10.43 8.48
C THR A 138 -21.77 11.10 7.14
N GLN A 139 -20.84 10.54 6.36
CA GLN A 139 -20.44 11.08 5.05
C GLN A 139 -21.28 10.53 3.89
N LEU A 140 -22.19 9.59 4.15
CA LEU A 140 -23.01 8.99 3.11
C LEU A 140 -24.03 10.00 2.53
N THR A 141 -24.14 10.00 1.20
CA THR A 141 -25.17 10.69 0.45
C THR A 141 -25.84 9.73 -0.54
N SER A 142 -26.88 10.18 -1.24
CA SER A 142 -27.51 9.40 -2.32
C SER A 142 -26.57 9.14 -3.51
N LYS A 143 -25.48 9.93 -3.62
CA LYS A 143 -24.46 9.81 -4.66
C LYS A 143 -23.32 8.85 -4.29
N THR A 144 -23.21 8.44 -3.03
CA THR A 144 -22.19 7.49 -2.59
C THR A 144 -22.45 6.12 -3.20
N LYS A 145 -21.48 5.57 -3.90
CA LYS A 145 -21.59 4.29 -4.63
C LYS A 145 -20.48 3.30 -4.30
N ALA A 146 -19.39 3.76 -3.68
CA ALA A 146 -18.27 2.89 -3.32
C ALA A 146 -17.58 3.35 -2.03
N ILE A 147 -16.89 2.41 -1.40
CA ILE A 147 -15.94 2.65 -0.32
C ILE A 147 -14.59 2.06 -0.74
N VAL A 148 -13.53 2.86 -0.64
CA VAL A 148 -12.16 2.36 -0.65
C VAL A 148 -11.69 2.27 0.79
N PHE A 149 -11.29 1.10 1.21
CA PHE A 149 -10.61 0.93 2.50
C PHE A 149 -9.16 0.52 2.28
N VAL A 150 -8.27 1.16 3.03
CA VAL A 150 -6.82 1.00 2.86
C VAL A 150 -6.30 0.18 4.03
N HIS A 151 -5.57 -0.90 3.73
CA HIS A 151 -4.86 -1.70 4.74
C HIS A 151 -3.56 -1.00 5.16
N LEU A 152 -3.74 0.17 5.79
CA LEU A 152 -2.65 1.10 6.07
C LEU A 152 -1.59 0.47 6.96
N TYR A 153 -0.33 0.69 6.60
CA TYR A 153 0.88 0.17 7.25
C TYR A 153 0.97 -1.37 7.32
N GLY A 154 0.03 -2.07 6.70
CA GLY A 154 -0.04 -3.53 6.68
C GLY A 154 -1.06 -4.13 7.65
N GLN A 155 -1.94 -3.33 8.26
CA GLN A 155 -3.02 -3.78 9.11
C GLN A 155 -4.31 -4.02 8.31
N LYS A 156 -4.99 -5.14 8.58
CA LYS A 156 -6.28 -5.47 7.96
C LYS A 156 -7.33 -4.41 8.34
N ALA A 157 -7.85 -3.66 7.36
CA ALA A 157 -8.73 -2.52 7.60
C ALA A 157 -10.21 -2.87 7.70
N ILE A 158 -10.65 -3.94 7.05
CA ILE A 158 -12.07 -4.27 6.97
C ILE A 158 -12.59 -4.89 8.28
N ASP A 159 -13.74 -4.44 8.74
CA ASP A 159 -14.50 -5.05 9.84
C ASP A 159 -15.97 -5.24 9.47
N GLN A 160 -16.73 -5.86 10.38
CA GLN A 160 -18.13 -6.17 10.15
C GLN A 160 -18.97 -4.89 9.93
N ARG A 161 -18.65 -3.78 10.60
CA ARG A 161 -19.40 -2.51 10.47
C ARG A 161 -19.26 -1.92 9.06
N VAL A 162 -18.04 -2.00 8.47
CA VAL A 162 -17.80 -1.57 7.08
C VAL A 162 -18.59 -2.45 6.10
N LEU A 163 -18.59 -3.78 6.32
CA LEU A 163 -19.34 -4.72 5.50
C LEU A 163 -20.85 -4.47 5.58
N ASP A 164 -21.38 -4.23 6.79
CA ASP A 164 -22.79 -3.97 7.01
C ASP A 164 -23.22 -2.63 6.40
N LEU A 165 -22.36 -1.60 6.51
CA LEU A 165 -22.58 -0.31 5.87
C LEU A 165 -22.66 -0.46 4.35
N ALA A 166 -21.73 -1.18 3.74
CA ALA A 166 -21.74 -1.43 2.31
C ALA A 166 -22.97 -2.20 1.85
N ARG A 167 -23.35 -3.26 2.56
CA ARG A 167 -24.57 -4.03 2.24
C ARG A 167 -25.84 -3.18 2.37
N LYS A 168 -25.97 -2.43 3.47
CA LYS A 168 -27.15 -1.57 3.76
C LYS A 168 -27.37 -0.54 2.65
N HIS A 169 -26.29 -0.01 2.08
CA HIS A 169 -26.34 1.06 1.08
C HIS A 169 -26.00 0.60 -0.34
N ASN A 170 -25.81 -0.71 -0.56
CA ASN A 170 -25.43 -1.31 -1.84
C ASN A 170 -24.18 -0.64 -2.46
N LEU A 171 -23.11 -0.49 -1.67
CA LEU A 171 -21.87 0.15 -2.08
C LEU A 171 -20.86 -0.90 -2.54
N LEU A 172 -20.11 -0.58 -3.59
CA LEU A 172 -18.94 -1.35 -3.99
C LEU A 172 -17.83 -1.24 -2.93
N LEU A 173 -17.20 -2.35 -2.59
CA LEU A 173 -16.07 -2.42 -1.67
C LEU A 173 -14.78 -2.63 -2.44
N ILE A 174 -13.88 -1.65 -2.40
CA ILE A 174 -12.59 -1.68 -3.08
C ILE A 174 -11.47 -1.66 -2.06
N GLU A 175 -10.55 -2.63 -2.15
CA GLU A 175 -9.37 -2.69 -1.27
C GLU A 175 -8.19 -1.96 -1.90
N ASP A 176 -7.58 -1.04 -1.17
CA ASP A 176 -6.18 -0.65 -1.40
C ASP A 176 -5.28 -1.55 -0.54
N ASN A 177 -4.77 -2.59 -1.16
CA ASN A 177 -3.90 -3.59 -0.52
C ASN A 177 -2.40 -3.32 -0.77
N ALA A 178 -2.05 -2.10 -1.15
CA ALA A 178 -0.67 -1.73 -1.50
C ALA A 178 0.35 -1.94 -0.35
N GLN A 179 -0.10 -2.05 0.89
CA GLN A 179 0.77 -2.18 2.06
C GLN A 179 0.55 -3.49 2.86
N ALA A 180 -0.33 -4.38 2.39
CA ALA A 180 -0.74 -5.54 3.19
C ALA A 180 -0.66 -6.89 2.47
N ALA A 181 0.28 -7.04 1.52
CA ALA A 181 0.46 -8.31 0.82
C ALA A 181 0.69 -9.48 1.81
N GLY A 182 -0.18 -10.51 1.74
CA GLY A 182 -0.14 -11.68 2.61
C GLY A 182 -0.76 -11.48 4.00
N CYS A 183 -1.42 -10.36 4.29
CA CYS A 183 -2.08 -10.13 5.57
C CYS A 183 -3.35 -10.99 5.71
N GLY A 184 -3.50 -11.66 6.85
CA GLY A 184 -4.60 -12.58 7.14
C GLY A 184 -4.24 -14.05 6.91
N LYS A 185 -5.20 -14.93 7.16
CA LYS A 185 -5.05 -16.39 6.99
C LYS A 185 -5.31 -16.82 5.55
N PRO A 186 -4.77 -17.95 5.09
CA PRO A 186 -5.15 -18.53 3.81
C PRO A 186 -6.67 -18.60 3.63
N GLY A 187 -7.17 -18.10 2.49
CA GLY A 187 -8.61 -18.02 2.18
C GLY A 187 -9.33 -16.76 2.69
N GLU A 188 -8.71 -15.97 3.60
CA GLU A 188 -9.26 -14.73 4.16
C GLU A 188 -8.24 -13.58 4.15
N ARG A 189 -7.29 -13.62 3.20
CA ARG A 189 -6.26 -12.59 3.10
C ARG A 189 -6.83 -11.28 2.55
N THR A 190 -6.20 -10.18 2.97
CA THR A 190 -6.44 -8.88 2.34
C THR A 190 -6.16 -8.97 0.84
N GLY A 191 -6.97 -8.30 0.05
CA GLY A 191 -7.00 -8.45 -1.40
C GLY A 191 -8.06 -9.44 -1.90
N SER A 192 -8.80 -10.12 -0.97
CA SER A 192 -9.90 -11.03 -1.30
C SER A 192 -11.20 -10.71 -0.55
N LEU A 193 -11.25 -9.60 0.17
CA LEU A 193 -12.32 -9.27 1.11
C LEU A 193 -13.38 -8.36 0.50
N GLY A 194 -13.00 -7.52 -0.47
CA GLY A 194 -13.88 -6.64 -1.23
C GLY A 194 -14.31 -7.23 -2.58
N ASP A 195 -14.98 -6.41 -3.38
CA ASP A 195 -15.36 -6.75 -4.76
C ASP A 195 -14.15 -6.78 -5.69
N ALA A 196 -13.19 -5.88 -5.45
CA ALA A 196 -11.90 -5.82 -6.12
C ALA A 196 -10.82 -5.27 -5.20
N ALA A 197 -9.57 -5.62 -5.45
CA ALA A 197 -8.44 -5.09 -4.71
C ALA A 197 -7.29 -4.67 -5.63
N ALA A 198 -6.65 -3.55 -5.28
CA ALA A 198 -5.45 -3.06 -5.92
C ALA A 198 -4.21 -3.39 -5.08
N HIS A 199 -3.18 -3.89 -5.74
CA HIS A 199 -1.91 -4.27 -5.14
C HIS A 199 -0.77 -3.46 -5.74
N SER A 200 0.20 -3.10 -4.91
CA SER A 200 1.45 -2.46 -5.33
C SER A 200 2.62 -3.38 -5.03
N PHE A 201 3.48 -3.55 -6.01
CA PHE A 201 4.74 -4.27 -5.87
C PHE A 201 5.95 -3.33 -5.98
N TYR A 202 5.78 -2.05 -5.65
CA TYR A 202 6.89 -1.10 -5.53
C TYR A 202 8.00 -1.71 -4.65
N PRO A 203 9.29 -1.51 -4.94
CA PRO A 203 10.40 -2.27 -4.32
C PRO A 203 10.40 -2.32 -2.80
N THR A 204 9.87 -1.30 -2.11
CA THR A 204 9.82 -1.25 -0.65
C THR A 204 8.68 -2.05 -0.02
N LYS A 205 7.74 -2.58 -0.82
CA LYS A 205 6.58 -3.34 -0.34
C LYS A 205 6.98 -4.71 0.20
N ASN A 206 6.13 -5.29 1.05
CA ASN A 206 6.37 -6.63 1.61
C ASN A 206 6.61 -7.68 0.51
N LEU A 207 5.87 -7.58 -0.60
CA LEU A 207 6.15 -8.26 -1.86
C LEU A 207 6.60 -7.20 -2.86
N GLY A 208 7.90 -6.93 -2.95
CA GLY A 208 8.47 -5.87 -3.80
C GLY A 208 9.16 -6.43 -5.04
N ALA A 209 8.84 -5.87 -6.21
CA ALA A 209 9.54 -6.08 -7.47
C ALA A 209 10.92 -5.39 -7.47
N LEU A 210 11.64 -5.42 -8.57
CA LEU A 210 12.88 -4.66 -8.82
C LEU A 210 12.65 -3.38 -9.64
N GLY A 211 11.42 -2.89 -9.63
CA GLY A 211 10.92 -1.70 -10.30
C GLY A 211 9.45 -1.54 -9.97
N ASP A 212 8.69 -0.82 -10.81
CA ASP A 212 7.25 -0.74 -10.64
C ASP A 212 6.57 -2.07 -10.95
N GLY A 213 5.44 -2.30 -10.30
CA GLY A 213 4.56 -3.44 -10.50
C GLY A 213 3.30 -3.31 -9.66
N GLY A 214 2.23 -3.92 -10.14
CA GLY A 214 0.95 -3.97 -9.43
C GLY A 214 0.09 -5.13 -9.94
N ALA A 215 -1.02 -5.34 -9.26
CA ALA A 215 -2.05 -6.25 -9.72
C ALA A 215 -3.43 -5.79 -9.26
N VAL A 216 -4.45 -6.23 -9.98
CA VAL A 216 -5.85 -6.22 -9.53
C VAL A 216 -6.24 -7.65 -9.20
N THR A 217 -6.86 -7.88 -8.04
CA THR A 217 -7.47 -9.16 -7.70
C THR A 217 -8.99 -9.02 -7.56
N THR A 218 -9.73 -10.01 -8.02
CA THR A 218 -11.19 -10.03 -7.97
C THR A 218 -11.73 -11.44 -8.16
N ARG A 219 -13.01 -11.67 -7.79
CA ARG A 219 -13.77 -12.87 -8.14
C ARG A 219 -14.66 -12.66 -9.36
N ASP A 220 -14.75 -11.44 -9.86
CA ASP A 220 -15.60 -11.05 -10.98
C ASP A 220 -14.82 -11.21 -12.32
N PRO A 221 -15.20 -12.16 -13.16
CA PRO A 221 -14.50 -12.40 -14.43
C PRO A 221 -14.70 -11.26 -15.45
N GLU A 222 -15.84 -10.56 -15.40
CA GLU A 222 -16.13 -9.45 -16.29
C GLU A 222 -15.23 -8.25 -15.97
N LEU A 223 -15.08 -7.96 -14.67
CA LEU A 223 -14.15 -6.92 -14.19
C LEU A 223 -12.70 -7.25 -14.57
N ALA A 224 -12.26 -8.49 -14.34
CA ALA A 224 -10.89 -8.91 -14.64
C ALA A 224 -10.58 -8.82 -16.14
N GLN A 225 -11.50 -9.25 -16.99
CA GLN A 225 -11.36 -9.14 -18.44
C GLN A 225 -11.25 -7.68 -18.88
N LEU A 226 -12.07 -6.81 -18.33
CA LEU A 226 -12.08 -5.41 -18.69
C LEU A 226 -10.83 -4.66 -18.16
N VAL A 227 -10.37 -4.96 -16.96
CA VAL A 227 -9.08 -4.44 -16.42
C VAL A 227 -7.94 -4.85 -17.34
N ARG A 228 -7.89 -6.10 -17.79
CA ARG A 228 -6.87 -6.61 -18.73
C ARG A 228 -6.91 -5.89 -20.09
N ALA A 229 -8.10 -5.65 -20.61
CA ALA A 229 -8.28 -4.92 -21.86
C ALA A 229 -7.87 -3.45 -21.73
N LEU A 230 -8.37 -2.76 -20.69
CA LEU A 230 -8.07 -1.35 -20.42
C LEU A 230 -6.56 -1.13 -20.18
N GLY A 231 -5.89 -2.02 -19.46
CA GLY A 231 -4.44 -1.97 -19.26
C GLY A 231 -3.61 -2.19 -20.52
N ASN A 232 -4.25 -2.64 -21.61
CA ASN A 232 -3.64 -2.84 -22.92
C ASN A 232 -4.36 -1.99 -24.00
N TYR A 233 -4.45 -0.68 -23.77
CA TYR A 233 -5.06 0.30 -24.68
C TYR A 233 -6.56 0.08 -24.95
N GLY A 234 -7.26 -0.75 -24.18
CA GLY A 234 -8.66 -1.12 -24.42
C GLY A 234 -8.84 -2.19 -25.49
N SER A 235 -7.77 -2.95 -25.80
CA SER A 235 -7.76 -3.98 -26.83
C SER A 235 -8.30 -5.31 -26.30
N VAL A 236 -9.26 -5.89 -27.00
CA VAL A 236 -9.78 -7.26 -26.79
C VAL A 236 -9.07 -8.27 -27.65
N GLU A 237 -8.77 -7.90 -28.90
CA GLU A 237 -8.01 -8.69 -29.86
C GLU A 237 -6.96 -7.82 -30.53
N ARG A 238 -6.04 -8.44 -31.26
CA ARG A 238 -4.98 -7.70 -31.94
C ARG A 238 -5.58 -6.62 -32.84
N ASP A 239 -5.14 -5.37 -32.65
CA ASP A 239 -5.54 -4.18 -33.40
C ASP A 239 -7.05 -3.83 -33.33
N GLN A 240 -7.79 -4.39 -32.33
CA GLN A 240 -9.19 -4.06 -32.06
C GLN A 240 -9.34 -3.42 -30.70
N PHE A 241 -9.60 -2.12 -30.67
CA PHE A 241 -9.70 -1.30 -29.46
C PHE A 241 -11.17 -0.94 -29.21
N GLN A 242 -11.75 -1.48 -28.13
CA GLN A 242 -13.17 -1.25 -27.78
C GLN A 242 -13.34 -0.12 -26.78
N TRP A 243 -12.33 0.16 -25.98
CA TRP A 243 -12.36 1.21 -24.95
C TRP A 243 -11.13 2.11 -25.06
N PRO A 244 -11.23 3.39 -24.62
CA PRO A 244 -10.05 4.22 -24.41
C PRO A 244 -9.29 3.69 -23.20
N GLY A 245 -8.24 2.90 -23.43
CA GLY A 245 -7.45 2.26 -22.41
C GLY A 245 -6.10 2.91 -22.20
N PHE A 246 -5.27 2.25 -21.41
CA PHE A 246 -3.96 2.72 -20.94
C PHE A 246 -2.87 1.71 -21.32
N ASN A 247 -1.62 2.10 -21.20
CA ASN A 247 -0.50 1.17 -21.22
C ASN A 247 -0.07 0.87 -19.78
N SER A 248 -0.69 -0.12 -19.17
CA SER A 248 -0.40 -0.52 -17.80
C SER A 248 -0.39 -2.05 -17.70
N ARG A 249 0.80 -2.64 -17.72
CA ARG A 249 1.05 -4.09 -17.75
C ARG A 249 2.19 -4.42 -16.81
N LEU A 250 2.13 -5.61 -16.20
CA LEU A 250 3.28 -6.15 -15.47
C LEU A 250 4.28 -6.73 -16.47
N ASP A 251 5.56 -6.36 -16.32
CA ASP A 251 6.65 -6.90 -17.13
C ASP A 251 6.99 -8.34 -16.72
N GLU A 252 7.44 -9.16 -17.70
CA GLU A 252 7.90 -10.54 -17.45
C GLU A 252 9.05 -10.58 -16.42
N LEU A 253 9.99 -9.63 -16.50
CA LEU A 253 11.10 -9.52 -15.55
C LEU A 253 10.57 -9.32 -14.11
N GLN A 254 9.62 -8.43 -13.92
CA GLN A 254 9.05 -8.18 -12.60
C GLN A 254 8.20 -9.35 -12.11
N ALA A 255 7.44 -9.99 -13.00
CA ALA A 255 6.66 -11.17 -12.66
C ALA A 255 7.56 -12.33 -12.20
N ALA A 256 8.67 -12.61 -12.88
CA ALA A 256 9.63 -13.63 -12.49
C ALA A 256 10.23 -13.34 -11.09
N VAL A 257 10.61 -12.10 -10.82
CA VAL A 257 11.09 -11.64 -9.50
C VAL A 257 10.03 -11.87 -8.43
N LEU A 258 8.79 -11.45 -8.70
CA LEU A 258 7.68 -11.56 -7.76
C LEU A 258 7.35 -13.02 -7.45
N ARG A 259 7.41 -13.93 -8.43
CA ARG A 259 7.23 -15.38 -8.22
C ARG A 259 8.27 -15.97 -7.29
N VAL A 260 9.54 -15.55 -7.38
CA VAL A 260 10.60 -15.97 -6.45
C VAL A 260 10.28 -15.49 -5.04
N LYS A 261 9.92 -14.21 -4.89
CA LYS A 261 9.66 -13.60 -3.57
C LYS A 261 8.35 -14.07 -2.94
N LEU A 262 7.32 -14.34 -3.74
CA LEU A 262 6.01 -14.83 -3.28
C LEU A 262 6.13 -16.12 -2.47
N LYS A 263 7.02 -17.04 -2.87
CA LYS A 263 7.25 -18.31 -2.16
C LYS A 263 7.73 -18.15 -0.72
N ARG A 264 8.28 -16.98 -0.40
CA ARG A 264 8.81 -16.69 0.94
C ARG A 264 8.03 -15.60 1.68
N LEU A 265 7.02 -15.01 1.06
CA LEU A 265 6.30 -13.85 1.61
C LEU A 265 5.74 -14.09 3.02
N ASP A 266 5.19 -15.27 3.29
CA ASP A 266 4.63 -15.58 4.61
C ASP A 266 5.73 -15.62 5.69
N LEU A 267 6.88 -16.25 5.42
CA LEU A 267 8.03 -16.26 6.33
C LEU A 267 8.61 -14.85 6.55
N ASP A 268 8.67 -14.05 5.49
CA ASP A 268 9.12 -12.67 5.59
C ASP A 268 8.14 -11.80 6.42
N ASN A 269 6.85 -12.05 6.32
CA ASN A 269 5.85 -11.40 7.16
C ASN A 269 5.93 -11.88 8.62
N GLU A 270 6.17 -13.17 8.89
CA GLU A 270 6.41 -13.69 10.24
C GLU A 270 7.65 -13.04 10.88
N ARG A 271 8.74 -12.84 10.10
CA ARG A 271 9.92 -12.11 10.61
C ARG A 271 9.57 -10.66 10.96
N ARG A 272 8.78 -9.96 10.14
CA ARG A 272 8.29 -8.60 10.44
C ARG A 272 7.43 -8.57 11.70
N GLN A 273 6.55 -9.55 11.89
CA GLN A 273 5.73 -9.69 13.10
C GLN A 273 6.59 -9.90 14.34
N THR A 274 7.62 -10.74 14.26
CA THR A 274 8.58 -10.96 15.36
C THR A 274 9.31 -9.68 15.75
N LEU A 275 9.80 -8.93 14.76
CA LEU A 275 10.47 -7.64 15.00
C LEU A 275 9.50 -6.63 15.62
N ALA A 276 8.27 -6.54 15.12
CA ALA A 276 7.27 -5.63 15.64
C ALA A 276 6.85 -5.99 17.08
N ALA A 277 6.67 -7.27 17.38
CA ALA A 277 6.36 -7.75 18.73
C ALA A 277 7.45 -7.34 19.73
N ARG A 278 8.72 -7.41 19.33
CA ARG A 278 9.85 -6.97 20.16
C ARG A 278 9.81 -5.45 20.41
N TYR A 279 9.51 -4.64 19.37
CA TYR A 279 9.32 -3.19 19.55
C TYR A 279 8.19 -2.87 20.53
N LEU A 280 7.03 -3.51 20.38
CA LEU A 280 5.88 -3.33 21.27
C LEU A 280 6.20 -3.72 22.73
N ALA A 281 7.01 -4.77 22.92
CA ALA A 281 7.38 -5.26 24.24
C ALA A 281 8.47 -4.43 24.92
N GLU A 282 9.46 -3.91 24.18
CA GLU A 282 10.69 -3.34 24.75
C GLU A 282 10.79 -1.82 24.65
N ILE A 283 9.99 -1.14 23.82
CA ILE A 283 9.91 0.32 23.83
C ILE A 283 9.07 0.75 25.04
N LYS A 284 9.69 1.51 25.95
CA LYS A 284 9.11 1.94 27.25
C LYS A 284 9.15 3.46 27.45
N ASN A 285 9.56 4.22 26.42
CA ASN A 285 9.57 5.67 26.50
C ASN A 285 8.14 6.20 26.65
N PRO A 286 7.79 6.89 27.76
CA PRO A 286 6.41 7.35 28.01
C PRO A 286 5.94 8.46 27.06
N GLN A 287 6.86 9.10 26.32
CA GLN A 287 6.55 10.14 25.33
C GLN A 287 6.21 9.53 23.96
N VAL A 288 6.46 8.22 23.79
CA VAL A 288 6.18 7.49 22.56
C VAL A 288 4.84 6.78 22.65
N ILE A 289 3.94 7.09 21.72
CA ILE A 289 2.67 6.37 21.57
C ILE A 289 2.91 5.24 20.57
N LEU A 290 2.83 4.00 21.05
CA LEU A 290 2.95 2.81 20.25
C LEU A 290 1.67 2.54 19.45
N PRO A 291 1.76 1.90 18.27
CA PRO A 291 0.58 1.56 17.48
C PRO A 291 -0.32 0.55 18.21
N THR A 292 -1.63 0.77 18.13
CA THR A 292 -2.63 -0.19 18.59
C THR A 292 -2.95 -1.19 17.49
N VAL A 293 -2.74 -2.47 17.78
CA VAL A 293 -3.03 -3.57 16.84
C VAL A 293 -4.42 -4.10 17.13
N VAL A 294 -5.35 -3.83 16.23
CA VAL A 294 -6.77 -4.24 16.40
C VAL A 294 -7.12 -5.48 15.57
N ARG A 295 -6.28 -5.86 14.58
CA ARG A 295 -6.50 -6.99 13.66
C ARG A 295 -5.18 -7.56 13.16
N ASP A 296 -5.26 -8.55 12.23
CA ASP A 296 -4.09 -9.09 11.53
C ASP A 296 -3.22 -7.97 10.95
N HIS A 297 -1.89 -8.12 11.07
CA HIS A 297 -0.93 -7.09 10.67
C HIS A 297 0.35 -7.72 10.13
N VAL A 298 0.80 -7.32 8.93
CA VAL A 298 2.07 -7.78 8.32
C VAL A 298 3.20 -6.78 8.44
N TRP A 299 2.96 -5.67 9.14
CA TRP A 299 3.98 -4.69 9.49
C TRP A 299 4.81 -4.21 8.29
N HIS A 300 4.12 -3.71 7.27
CA HIS A 300 4.80 -2.99 6.20
C HIS A 300 5.65 -1.86 6.78
N LEU A 301 5.07 -1.13 7.73
CA LEU A 301 5.73 -0.09 8.51
C LEU A 301 5.45 -0.29 10.01
N PHE A 302 6.43 0.04 10.86
CA PHE A 302 6.22 0.19 12.30
C PHE A 302 6.14 1.68 12.60
N VAL A 303 4.93 2.17 12.85
CA VAL A 303 4.65 3.60 12.99
C VAL A 303 4.31 3.91 14.44
N ILE A 304 5.10 4.78 15.05
CA ILE A 304 4.86 5.36 16.38
C ILE A 304 4.37 6.80 16.24
N ARG A 305 3.83 7.37 17.31
CA ARG A 305 3.55 8.82 17.38
C ARG A 305 4.38 9.48 18.48
N HIS A 306 4.80 10.72 18.21
CA HIS A 306 5.51 11.56 19.18
C HIS A 306 5.14 13.02 18.97
N GLU A 307 4.81 13.74 20.06
CA GLU A 307 4.34 15.12 20.01
C GLU A 307 5.36 16.07 19.36
N LYS A 308 6.62 15.94 19.72
CA LYS A 308 7.72 16.73 19.16
C LYS A 308 8.48 15.95 18.09
N ARG A 309 7.75 15.48 17.06
CA ARG A 309 8.24 14.55 16.03
C ARG A 309 9.62 14.90 15.47
N GLU A 310 9.84 16.14 15.04
CA GLU A 310 11.09 16.49 14.34
C GLU A 310 12.30 16.41 15.28
N ARG A 311 12.19 16.90 16.52
CA ARG A 311 13.27 16.80 17.53
C ARG A 311 13.58 15.34 17.86
N PHE A 312 12.54 14.53 18.04
CA PHE A 312 12.71 13.10 18.30
C PHE A 312 13.44 12.40 17.16
N ARG A 313 13.10 12.72 15.90
CA ARG A 313 13.77 12.20 14.71
C ARG A 313 15.23 12.66 14.63
N GLU A 314 15.52 13.92 14.93
CA GLU A 314 16.89 14.47 14.99
C GLU A 314 17.73 13.76 16.06
N ALA A 315 17.17 13.50 17.25
CA ALA A 315 17.85 12.76 18.32
C ALA A 315 18.17 11.31 17.92
N LEU A 316 17.28 10.62 17.18
CA LEU A 316 17.54 9.29 16.62
C LEU A 316 18.60 9.33 15.50
N ALA A 317 18.54 10.33 14.64
CA ALA A 317 19.52 10.52 13.58
C ALA A 317 20.93 10.78 14.13
N ALA A 318 21.07 11.56 15.22
CA ALA A 318 22.33 11.78 15.92
C ALA A 318 22.93 10.47 16.48
N GLN A 319 22.11 9.44 16.73
CA GLN A 319 22.54 8.10 17.13
C GLN A 319 22.71 7.14 15.92
N GLY A 320 22.65 7.69 14.70
CA GLY A 320 22.84 6.94 13.44
C GLY A 320 21.66 6.07 13.06
N ILE A 321 20.42 6.37 13.50
CA ILE A 321 19.20 5.67 13.17
C ILE A 321 18.38 6.49 12.18
N SER A 322 18.12 5.96 10.99
CA SER A 322 17.30 6.60 9.98
C SER A 322 15.81 6.34 10.26
N THR A 323 15.00 7.39 10.22
CA THR A 323 13.54 7.31 10.35
C THR A 323 12.85 7.98 9.17
N MET A 324 11.61 7.59 8.88
CA MET A 324 10.79 8.23 7.86
C MET A 324 9.45 8.70 8.43
N VAL A 325 8.72 9.50 7.67
CA VAL A 325 7.37 9.95 8.03
C VAL A 325 6.40 9.54 6.93
N HIS A 326 5.41 8.73 7.28
CA HIS A 326 4.35 8.28 6.39
C HIS A 326 2.99 8.73 6.95
N TYR A 327 2.49 9.96 6.60
CA TYR A 327 3.07 10.92 5.65
C TYR A 327 3.18 12.31 6.30
N PRO A 328 4.10 13.22 5.85
CA PRO A 328 4.34 14.47 6.59
C PRO A 328 3.25 15.53 6.42
N VAL A 329 2.52 15.49 5.29
CA VAL A 329 1.48 16.46 4.97
C VAL A 329 0.19 15.69 4.67
N PRO A 330 -0.92 16.01 5.39
CA PRO A 330 -2.19 15.33 5.14
C PRO A 330 -2.74 15.63 3.74
N PRO A 331 -3.47 14.69 3.11
CA PRO A 331 -3.94 14.82 1.73
C PRO A 331 -4.72 16.12 1.46
N HIS A 332 -5.63 16.52 2.34
CA HIS A 332 -6.45 17.73 2.18
C HIS A 332 -5.66 19.06 2.29
N ARG A 333 -4.40 18.99 2.72
CA ARG A 333 -3.48 20.14 2.73
C ARG A 333 -2.52 20.16 1.54
N GLN A 334 -2.66 19.19 0.62
CA GLN A 334 -1.88 19.14 -0.62
C GLN A 334 -2.54 19.99 -1.71
N LEU A 335 -1.74 20.71 -2.50
CA LEU A 335 -2.25 21.55 -3.59
C LEU A 335 -3.05 20.77 -4.65
N ALA A 336 -2.72 19.48 -4.84
CA ALA A 336 -3.45 18.61 -5.75
C ALA A 336 -4.91 18.35 -5.34
N LEU A 337 -5.26 18.64 -4.08
CA LEU A 337 -6.61 18.54 -3.51
C LEU A 337 -7.08 19.89 -2.95
N ALA A 338 -6.83 20.98 -3.68
CA ALA A 338 -7.23 22.33 -3.26
C ALA A 338 -8.75 22.45 -2.98
N ASP A 339 -9.56 21.63 -3.64
CA ASP A 339 -11.00 21.48 -3.39
C ASP A 339 -11.33 20.93 -1.99
N TRP A 340 -10.38 20.30 -1.30
CA TRP A 340 -10.51 19.83 0.07
C TRP A 340 -9.93 20.80 1.12
N SER A 341 -9.35 21.93 0.70
CA SER A 341 -8.63 22.85 1.60
C SER A 341 -9.47 23.40 2.75
N THR A 342 -10.80 23.45 2.60
CA THR A 342 -11.75 23.88 3.64
C THR A 342 -12.25 22.74 4.52
N SER A 343 -11.88 21.49 4.24
CA SER A 343 -12.27 20.35 5.07
C SER A 343 -11.57 20.39 6.43
N SER A 344 -12.36 20.17 7.49
CA SER A 344 -11.85 20.02 8.85
C SER A 344 -11.67 18.53 9.13
N LEU A 345 -10.43 18.07 9.24
CA LEU A 345 -10.05 16.68 9.47
C LEU A 345 -9.03 16.60 10.62
N PRO A 346 -9.44 16.93 11.86
CA PRO A 346 -8.53 17.14 12.98
C PRO A 346 -7.78 15.87 13.38
N ILE A 347 -8.39 14.69 13.29
CA ILE A 347 -7.74 13.41 13.62
C ILE A 347 -6.65 13.11 12.58
N THR A 348 -6.97 13.27 11.30
CA THR A 348 -6.00 13.12 10.21
C THR A 348 -4.83 14.09 10.39
N GLU A 349 -5.09 15.36 10.71
CA GLU A 349 -4.04 16.37 10.93
C GLU A 349 -3.13 15.99 12.09
N GLU A 350 -3.71 15.53 13.21
CA GLU A 350 -2.97 15.07 14.38
C GLU A 350 -2.08 13.86 14.07
N ILE A 351 -2.59 12.87 13.34
CA ILE A 351 -1.81 11.71 12.90
C ILE A 351 -0.61 12.17 12.06
N HIS A 352 -0.87 12.97 11.02
CA HIS A 352 0.19 13.45 10.12
C HIS A 352 1.22 14.36 10.81
N ARG A 353 0.83 15.03 11.91
CA ARG A 353 1.73 15.85 12.72
C ARG A 353 2.67 15.01 13.57
N THR A 354 2.24 13.83 14.03
CA THR A 354 2.91 13.08 15.10
C THR A 354 3.59 11.78 14.66
N VAL A 355 3.21 11.18 13.51
CA VAL A 355 3.71 9.86 13.09
C VAL A 355 5.19 9.85 12.72
N ILE A 356 5.87 8.77 13.12
CA ILE A 356 7.26 8.45 12.79
C ILE A 356 7.33 6.96 12.48
N SER A 357 7.93 6.58 11.35
CA SER A 357 8.21 5.19 11.02
C SER A 357 9.61 4.80 11.46
N LEU A 358 9.72 3.78 12.30
CA LEU A 358 10.99 3.17 12.70
C LEU A 358 11.45 2.14 11.66
N PRO A 359 12.75 1.86 11.55
CA PRO A 359 13.25 0.81 10.66
C PRO A 359 12.63 -0.54 10.99
N LEU A 360 12.00 -1.18 10.01
CA LEU A 360 11.48 -2.54 10.11
C LEU A 360 11.50 -3.19 8.74
N ASN A 361 12.40 -4.14 8.54
CA ASN A 361 12.54 -4.93 7.31
C ASN A 361 13.17 -6.30 7.63
N THR A 362 13.09 -7.23 6.68
CA THR A 362 13.53 -8.62 6.89
C THR A 362 15.05 -8.80 7.06
N ALA A 363 15.84 -7.82 6.60
CA ALA A 363 17.29 -7.81 6.75
C ALA A 363 17.77 -7.13 8.05
N LEU A 364 16.86 -6.54 8.84
CA LEU A 364 17.21 -5.91 10.11
C LEU A 364 17.73 -6.96 11.10
N THR A 365 18.99 -6.76 11.55
CA THR A 365 19.60 -7.67 12.53
C THR A 365 19.09 -7.41 13.95
N ASP A 366 19.18 -8.41 14.81
CA ASP A 366 18.76 -8.29 16.22
C ASP A 366 19.58 -7.22 16.96
N HIS A 367 20.88 -7.09 16.64
CA HIS A 367 21.74 -6.03 17.17
C HIS A 367 21.30 -4.62 16.72
N GLN A 368 20.94 -4.46 15.44
CA GLN A 368 20.41 -3.18 14.95
C GLN A 368 19.08 -2.85 15.62
N GLN A 369 18.20 -3.84 15.79
CA GLN A 369 16.92 -3.63 16.47
C GLN A 369 17.12 -3.24 17.95
N GLU A 370 18.04 -3.90 18.66
CA GLU A 370 18.37 -3.53 20.05
C GLU A 370 18.88 -2.09 20.14
N LYS A 371 19.74 -1.68 19.18
CA LYS A 371 20.23 -0.30 19.12
C LYS A 371 19.07 0.70 18.94
N ILE A 372 18.09 0.40 18.06
CA ILE A 372 16.91 1.25 17.86
C ILE A 372 16.10 1.36 19.16
N ILE A 373 15.79 0.24 19.80
CA ILE A 373 15.00 0.19 21.05
C ILE A 373 15.68 1.02 22.15
N ARG A 374 16.98 0.83 22.33
CA ARG A 374 17.76 1.58 23.31
C ARG A 374 17.73 3.08 23.04
N ALA A 375 17.93 3.47 21.79
CA ALA A 375 17.90 4.87 21.39
C ALA A 375 16.52 5.50 21.61
N VAL A 376 15.44 4.84 21.20
CA VAL A 376 14.06 5.30 21.40
C VAL A 376 13.75 5.49 22.89
N ASN A 377 14.23 4.56 23.75
CA ASN A 377 14.01 4.63 25.20
C ASN A 377 14.85 5.71 25.91
N GLN A 378 15.95 6.13 25.30
CA GLN A 378 16.87 7.13 25.88
C GLN A 378 16.55 8.57 25.49
N VAL A 379 15.81 8.80 24.40
CA VAL A 379 15.42 10.16 24.00
C VAL A 379 14.46 10.72 25.05
N GLN A 380 14.90 11.79 25.74
CA GLN A 380 14.11 12.56 26.69
C GLN A 380 14.07 14.01 26.20
N GLU A 381 12.89 14.59 26.10
CA GLU A 381 12.69 15.98 25.66
C GLU A 381 11.76 16.78 26.59
#